data_79f67030e6b3af51a9ea58af3de57931
#
_entry.id   79f67030e6b3af51a9ea58af3de57931
#
_cell.length_a   1.000
_cell.length_b   1.000
_cell.length_c   1.000
_cell.angle_alpha   90.00
_cell.angle_beta   90.00
_cell.angle_gamma   90.00
#
_symmetry.space_group_name_H-M   'P 1'
#
loop_
_entity.id
_entity.type
_entity.pdbx_description
1 polymer ?
#
loop_
_entity_poly.entity_id
_entity_poly.type
_entity_poly.pdbx_seq_one_letter_code
_entity_poly.pdbx_strand_id
1 'polypeptide(L)'
;YRSDTNPPPQLVMDYRSRLEDSDAMFLISSCHNLRMNVILENWIDWVLHPTWFFSYKSLLPDSKFFGNYGYPVAGAMKNKIGIVSMTYGGPMVSYFNFSFFDNIPYRRLKKSIFQSGGLKTKYLRFYSVLPNMKKVDFEKNMQKVRKFARSL
;
A
#
# COMPACT_ATOMS: atom_id res chain seq x y z
N TYR A 1 10.28 -0.34 -18.13
CA TYR A 1 8.98 -0.16 -18.81
C TYR A 1 8.71 -1.40 -19.61
N ARG A 2 7.77 -2.25 -19.17
CA ARG A 2 7.28 -3.33 -20.01
C ARG A 2 6.41 -2.73 -21.08
N SER A 3 6.75 -3.03 -22.34
CA SER A 3 5.84 -2.79 -23.44
C SER A 3 4.58 -3.65 -23.21
N ASP A 4 3.42 -3.15 -23.58
CA ASP A 4 2.12 -3.84 -23.48
C ASP A 4 2.05 -5.16 -24.28
N THR A 5 3.15 -5.54 -24.93
CA THR A 5 3.26 -6.73 -25.80
C THR A 5 3.54 -8.03 -25.04
N ASN A 6 4.01 -7.98 -23.80
CA ASN A 6 4.25 -9.19 -23.01
C ASN A 6 3.22 -9.30 -21.88
N PRO A 7 2.36 -10.33 -21.89
CA PRO A 7 1.45 -10.56 -20.78
C PRO A 7 2.22 -10.78 -19.50
N PRO A 8 1.68 -10.38 -18.34
CA PRO A 8 2.30 -10.66 -17.06
C PRO A 8 2.39 -12.19 -16.84
N PRO A 9 3.36 -12.65 -16.03
CA PRO A 9 3.46 -14.06 -15.65
C PRO A 9 2.14 -14.60 -15.07
N GLN A 10 1.85 -15.89 -15.30
CA GLN A 10 0.62 -16.53 -14.82
C GLN A 10 0.37 -16.30 -13.33
N LEU A 11 1.41 -16.42 -12.50
CA LEU A 11 1.31 -16.15 -11.07
C LEU A 11 0.80 -14.73 -10.75
N VAL A 12 1.17 -13.73 -11.53
CA VAL A 12 0.67 -12.35 -11.36
C VAL A 12 -0.80 -12.26 -11.74
N MET A 13 -1.21 -12.95 -12.80
CA MET A 13 -2.60 -13.01 -13.21
C MET A 13 -3.48 -13.69 -12.15
N ASP A 14 -2.99 -14.77 -11.55
CA ASP A 14 -3.69 -15.48 -10.46
C ASP A 14 -3.88 -14.58 -9.23
N TYR A 15 -2.85 -13.79 -8.86
CA TYR A 15 -2.99 -12.80 -7.78
C TYR A 15 -4.02 -11.72 -8.12
N ARG A 16 -4.01 -11.21 -9.35
CA ARG A 16 -4.96 -10.19 -9.79
C ARG A 16 -6.39 -10.71 -9.76
N SER A 17 -6.64 -11.90 -10.28
CA SER A 17 -7.96 -12.54 -10.21
C SER A 17 -8.47 -12.66 -8.77
N ARG A 18 -7.65 -13.15 -7.84
CA ARG A 18 -8.02 -13.22 -6.42
C ARG A 18 -8.33 -11.85 -5.83
N LEU A 19 -7.61 -10.81 -6.21
CA LEU A 19 -7.87 -9.46 -5.75
C LEU A 19 -9.16 -8.89 -6.33
N GLU A 20 -9.48 -9.21 -7.58
CA GLU A 20 -10.75 -8.83 -8.22
C GLU A 20 -11.94 -9.48 -7.53
N ASP A 21 -11.81 -10.73 -7.08
CA ASP A 21 -12.87 -11.46 -6.36
C ASP A 21 -12.98 -11.07 -4.88
N SER A 22 -12.04 -10.29 -4.34
CA SER A 22 -12.02 -9.89 -2.93
C SER A 22 -12.62 -8.51 -2.69
N ASP A 23 -13.21 -8.28 -1.52
CA ASP A 23 -13.69 -6.95 -1.07
C ASP A 23 -12.57 -6.10 -0.47
N ALA A 24 -11.52 -6.73 0.00
CA ALA A 24 -10.41 -6.07 0.67
C ALA A 24 -9.06 -6.70 0.37
N MET A 25 -8.02 -5.88 0.35
CA MET A 25 -6.62 -6.28 0.30
C MET A 25 -5.94 -5.95 1.63
N PHE A 26 -5.27 -6.93 2.23
CA PHE A 26 -4.59 -6.76 3.49
C PHE A 26 -3.07 -7.00 3.33
N LEU A 27 -2.29 -5.94 3.43
CA LEU A 27 -0.83 -5.99 3.40
C LEU A 27 -0.26 -5.95 4.81
N ILE A 28 0.54 -6.96 5.16
CA ILE A 28 1.22 -7.06 6.46
C ILE A 28 2.72 -7.05 6.21
N SER A 29 3.43 -6.12 6.83
CA SER A 29 4.88 -6.01 6.70
C SER A 29 5.55 -5.46 7.95
N SER A 30 6.82 -5.78 8.11
CA SER A 30 7.72 -5.01 8.95
C SER A 30 8.36 -3.85 8.17
N CYS A 31 8.67 -2.78 8.87
CA CYS A 31 9.39 -1.64 8.29
C CYS A 31 10.89 -1.84 8.45
N HIS A 32 11.60 -1.94 7.35
CA HIS A 32 13.06 -1.99 7.28
C HIS A 32 13.58 -0.79 6.50
N ASN A 33 14.49 -0.02 7.09
CA ASN A 33 15.06 1.18 6.44
C ASN A 33 13.99 2.10 5.80
N LEU A 34 12.90 2.35 6.54
CA LEU A 34 11.75 3.14 6.09
C LEU A 34 11.00 2.56 4.88
N ARG A 35 11.14 1.26 4.62
CA ARG A 35 10.46 0.54 3.53
C ARG A 35 9.79 -0.73 4.06
N MET A 36 8.92 -1.30 3.26
CA MET A 36 8.45 -2.67 3.46
C MET A 36 9.57 -3.67 3.16
N ASN A 37 9.36 -4.95 3.47
CA ASN A 37 10.30 -5.97 3.04
C ASN A 37 10.34 -6.06 1.50
N VAL A 38 11.48 -6.44 0.97
CA VAL A 38 11.77 -6.46 -0.47
C VAL A 38 10.80 -7.37 -1.26
N ILE A 39 10.37 -8.47 -0.66
CA ILE A 39 9.43 -9.42 -1.30
C ILE A 39 8.08 -8.73 -1.54
N LEU A 40 7.58 -8.00 -0.55
CA LEU A 40 6.30 -7.30 -0.66
C LEU A 40 6.40 -6.10 -1.61
N GLU A 41 7.51 -5.37 -1.61
CA GLU A 41 7.78 -4.30 -2.57
C GLU A 41 7.75 -4.83 -4.00
N ASN A 42 8.46 -5.93 -4.25
CA ASN A 42 8.48 -6.57 -5.56
C ASN A 42 7.08 -7.09 -5.97
N TRP A 43 6.34 -7.67 -5.02
CA TRP A 43 4.96 -8.09 -5.28
C TRP A 43 4.07 -6.91 -5.68
N ILE A 44 4.18 -5.77 -5.00
CA ILE A 44 3.46 -4.54 -5.32
C ILE A 44 3.78 -4.08 -6.74
N ASP A 45 5.06 -4.02 -7.09
CA ASP A 45 5.51 -3.56 -8.40
C ASP A 45 5.00 -4.45 -9.55
N TRP A 46 4.85 -5.74 -9.32
CA TRP A 46 4.35 -6.69 -10.30
C TRP A 46 2.83 -6.78 -10.37
N VAL A 47 2.19 -6.92 -9.22
CA VAL A 47 0.74 -7.17 -9.14
C VAL A 47 -0.04 -5.88 -9.29
N LEU A 48 0.35 -4.81 -8.57
CA LEU A 48 -0.33 -3.51 -8.59
C LEU A 48 0.21 -2.58 -9.70
N HIS A 49 0.60 -3.17 -10.81
CA HIS A 49 1.16 -2.44 -11.94
C HIS A 49 0.15 -1.48 -12.58
N PRO A 50 0.61 -0.33 -13.15
CA PRO A 50 -0.21 0.51 -14.02
C PRO A 50 -0.92 -0.29 -15.12
N THR A 51 -2.01 0.23 -15.62
CA THR A 51 -2.97 -0.37 -16.56
C THR A 51 -4.00 -1.30 -15.93
N TRP A 52 -3.65 -2.11 -14.94
CA TRP A 52 -4.58 -2.93 -14.18
C TRP A 52 -5.03 -2.26 -12.87
N PHE A 53 -4.08 -1.82 -12.05
CA PHE A 53 -4.36 -1.25 -10.74
C PHE A 53 -4.82 0.21 -10.82
N PHE A 54 -4.21 0.99 -11.70
CA PHE A 54 -4.60 2.34 -12.06
C PHE A 54 -4.15 2.66 -13.49
N SER A 55 -4.75 3.67 -14.09
CA SER A 55 -4.32 4.25 -15.37
C SER A 55 -4.10 5.74 -15.21
N TYR A 56 -3.56 6.40 -16.23
CA TYR A 56 -3.45 7.85 -16.27
C TYR A 56 -4.42 8.43 -17.30
N LYS A 57 -5.17 9.45 -16.89
CA LYS A 57 -5.96 10.26 -17.80
C LYS A 57 -5.26 11.60 -18.00
N SER A 58 -5.03 11.96 -19.26
CA SER A 58 -4.41 13.24 -19.58
C SER A 58 -5.27 14.40 -19.09
N LEU A 59 -4.61 15.43 -18.54
CA LEU A 59 -5.26 16.67 -18.12
C LEU A 59 -5.65 17.52 -19.34
N LEU A 60 -4.81 17.55 -20.35
CA LEU A 60 -4.97 18.35 -21.57
C LEU A 60 -4.56 17.51 -22.79
N PRO A 61 -5.44 16.58 -23.25
CA PRO A 61 -5.08 15.60 -24.29
C PRO A 61 -4.66 16.27 -25.59
N ASP A 62 -5.18 17.45 -25.91
CA ASP A 62 -4.88 18.18 -27.14
C ASP A 62 -3.64 19.09 -27.05
N SER A 63 -3.00 19.16 -25.89
CA SER A 63 -1.83 19.98 -25.65
C SER A 63 -0.54 19.27 -26.03
N LYS A 64 0.24 19.83 -26.94
CA LYS A 64 1.57 19.32 -27.31
C LYS A 64 2.56 19.28 -26.14
N PHE A 65 2.42 20.18 -25.16
CA PHE A 65 3.29 20.28 -24.00
C PHE A 65 2.79 19.48 -22.78
N PHE A 66 1.48 19.42 -22.55
CA PHE A 66 0.87 18.84 -21.36
C PHE A 66 0.05 17.59 -21.63
N GLY A 67 -0.01 17.11 -22.88
CA GLY A 67 -0.75 15.90 -23.24
C GLY A 67 -0.30 14.64 -22.52
N ASN A 68 0.98 14.59 -22.09
CA ASN A 68 1.55 13.48 -21.32
C ASN A 68 1.39 13.64 -19.80
N TYR A 69 0.91 14.79 -19.32
CA TYR A 69 0.65 15.00 -17.90
C TYR A 69 -0.77 14.58 -17.57
N GLY A 70 -0.89 13.72 -16.58
CA GLY A 70 -2.18 13.17 -16.22
C GLY A 70 -2.31 12.94 -14.71
N TYR A 71 -3.49 12.56 -14.31
CA TYR A 71 -3.80 12.12 -12.95
C TYR A 71 -4.18 10.64 -12.96
N PRO A 72 -3.89 9.91 -11.86
CA PRO A 72 -4.23 8.52 -11.78
C PRO A 72 -5.75 8.32 -11.74
N VAL A 73 -6.23 7.38 -12.53
CA VAL A 73 -7.62 6.91 -12.54
C VAL A 73 -7.61 5.48 -12.00
N ALA A 74 -8.44 5.24 -11.00
CA ALA A 74 -8.55 3.95 -10.34
C ALA A 74 -8.94 2.83 -11.32
N GLY A 75 -8.24 1.71 -11.22
CA GLY A 75 -8.47 0.49 -12.00
C GLY A 75 -9.35 -0.54 -11.29
N ALA A 76 -8.95 -1.81 -11.40
CA ALA A 76 -9.71 -2.97 -10.93
C ALA A 76 -10.05 -2.96 -9.43
N MET A 77 -9.22 -2.31 -8.61
CA MET A 77 -9.40 -2.27 -7.15
C MET A 77 -10.22 -1.06 -6.64
N LYS A 78 -10.85 -0.32 -7.53
CA LYS A 78 -11.64 0.88 -7.19
C LYS A 78 -12.72 0.55 -6.13
N ASN A 79 -12.80 1.42 -5.11
CA ASN A 79 -13.75 1.35 -3.99
C ASN A 79 -13.56 0.18 -3.00
N LYS A 80 -12.66 -0.76 -3.27
CA LYS A 80 -12.32 -1.83 -2.33
C LYS A 80 -11.54 -1.27 -1.13
N ILE A 81 -11.44 -2.06 -0.07
CA ILE A 81 -10.73 -1.67 1.15
C ILE A 81 -9.26 -2.09 1.04
N GLY A 82 -8.35 -1.13 1.20
CA GLY A 82 -6.91 -1.40 1.34
C GLY A 82 -6.48 -1.29 2.80
N ILE A 83 -6.07 -2.39 3.41
CA ILE A 83 -5.61 -2.42 4.80
C ILE A 83 -4.10 -2.63 4.81
N VAL A 84 -3.39 -1.80 5.56
CA VAL A 84 -1.96 -1.98 5.81
C VAL A 84 -1.73 -2.16 7.30
N SER A 85 -1.07 -3.25 7.66
CA SER A 85 -0.53 -3.46 9.01
C SER A 85 0.99 -3.44 8.96
N MET A 86 1.60 -2.51 9.70
CA MET A 86 3.05 -2.35 9.68
C MET A 86 3.63 -2.31 11.09
N THR A 87 4.68 -3.11 11.29
CA THR A 87 5.46 -3.13 12.53
C THR A 87 6.77 -2.35 12.34
N TYR A 88 7.19 -1.66 13.38
CA TYR A 88 8.38 -0.83 13.42
C TYR A 88 9.23 -1.21 14.63
N GLY A 89 10.52 -1.43 14.45
CA GLY A 89 11.46 -1.74 15.53
C GLY A 89 11.73 -0.56 16.46
N GLY A 90 11.72 0.66 15.94
CA GLY A 90 11.94 1.89 16.72
C GLY A 90 10.66 2.55 17.23
N PRO A 91 10.80 3.57 18.07
CA PRO A 91 9.70 4.39 18.55
C PRO A 91 9.10 5.23 17.42
N MET A 92 7.86 5.66 17.59
CA MET A 92 7.10 6.41 16.58
C MET A 92 7.88 7.64 16.07
N VAL A 93 8.54 8.36 16.94
CA VAL A 93 9.28 9.59 16.62
C VAL A 93 10.38 9.37 15.59
N SER A 94 11.00 8.18 15.56
CA SER A 94 12.06 7.85 14.59
C SER A 94 11.57 7.72 13.14
N TYR A 95 10.27 7.64 12.94
CA TYR A 95 9.67 7.44 11.61
C TYR A 95 8.91 8.67 11.10
N PHE A 96 8.86 9.73 11.90
CA PHE A 96 8.36 11.03 11.44
C PHE A 96 9.54 11.84 10.88
N ASN A 97 9.42 12.19 9.64
CA ASN A 97 10.35 13.12 9.02
C ASN A 97 10.18 14.53 9.64
N PHE A 98 11.18 15.40 9.51
CA PHE A 98 11.16 16.79 9.99
C PHE A 98 9.94 17.63 9.53
N SER A 99 9.17 17.13 8.60
CA SER A 99 7.88 17.72 8.19
C SER A 99 6.72 17.42 9.15
N PHE A 100 6.96 16.97 10.35
CA PHE A 100 6.06 16.78 11.50
C PHE A 100 4.79 15.93 11.30
N PHE A 101 4.37 15.58 10.10
CA PHE A 101 3.01 15.08 9.87
C PHE A 101 2.88 13.76 9.14
N ASP A 102 3.97 13.16 8.63
CA ASP A 102 3.83 11.95 7.81
C ASP A 102 4.97 10.94 7.98
N ASN A 103 4.59 9.73 8.30
CA ASN A 103 5.47 8.57 8.28
C ASN A 103 5.74 8.14 6.82
N ILE A 104 7.00 8.06 6.40
CA ILE A 104 7.40 7.81 5.01
C ILE A 104 6.76 6.54 4.42
N PRO A 105 6.79 5.36 5.06
CA PRO A 105 6.13 4.18 4.52
C PRO A 105 4.61 4.34 4.39
N TYR A 106 3.98 5.07 5.32
CA TYR A 106 2.57 5.37 5.26
C TYR A 106 2.21 6.25 4.06
N ARG A 107 2.97 7.33 3.81
CA ARG A 107 2.74 8.19 2.64
C ARG A 107 2.83 7.40 1.35
N ARG A 108 3.86 6.58 1.20
CA ARG A 108 4.06 5.78 0.01
C ARG A 108 2.88 4.85 -0.23
N LEU A 109 2.49 4.07 0.76
CA LEU A 109 1.40 3.11 0.62
C LEU A 109 0.05 3.79 0.42
N LYS A 110 -0.30 4.73 1.30
CA LYS A 110 -1.61 5.37 1.25
C LYS A 110 -1.76 6.27 0.04
N LYS A 111 -0.82 7.21 -0.16
CA LYS A 111 -0.98 8.25 -1.19
C LYS A 111 -0.53 7.79 -2.57
N SER A 112 0.66 7.19 -2.66
CA SER A 112 1.23 6.86 -3.96
C SER A 112 0.67 5.56 -4.55
N ILE A 113 0.33 4.58 -3.71
CA ILE A 113 -0.13 3.27 -4.18
C ILE A 113 -1.66 3.18 -4.05
N PHE A 114 -2.19 3.08 -2.85
CA PHE A 114 -3.61 2.77 -2.66
C PHE A 114 -4.56 3.85 -3.15
N GLN A 115 -4.21 5.12 -2.93
CA GLN A 115 -5.05 6.22 -3.39
C GLN A 115 -5.09 6.28 -4.93
N SER A 116 -3.97 5.98 -5.61
CA SER A 116 -3.94 5.89 -7.07
C SER A 116 -4.83 4.75 -7.59
N GLY A 117 -4.87 3.61 -6.89
CA GLY A 117 -5.78 2.51 -7.19
C GLY A 117 -7.22 2.71 -6.75
N GLY A 118 -7.54 3.83 -6.10
CA GLY A 118 -8.91 4.16 -5.65
C GLY A 118 -9.38 3.37 -4.43
N LEU A 119 -8.47 2.79 -3.63
CA LEU A 119 -8.83 2.04 -2.43
C LEU A 119 -9.17 2.96 -1.27
N LYS A 120 -10.16 2.55 -0.48
CA LYS A 120 -10.43 3.12 0.85
C LYS A 120 -9.42 2.57 1.84
N THR A 121 -8.41 3.38 2.22
CA THR A 121 -7.25 2.89 2.97
C THR A 121 -7.46 2.96 4.48
N LYS A 122 -7.26 1.82 5.15
CA LYS A 122 -7.13 1.71 6.61
C LYS A 122 -5.70 1.33 6.96
N TYR A 123 -5.15 1.88 8.04
CA TYR A 123 -3.76 1.69 8.40
C TYR A 123 -3.58 1.36 9.88
N LEU A 124 -2.87 0.26 10.17
CA LEU A 124 -2.57 -0.23 11.50
C LEU A 124 -1.05 -0.20 11.72
N ARG A 125 -0.60 0.51 12.74
CA ARG A 125 0.83 0.72 13.04
C ARG A 125 1.18 0.23 14.44
N PHE A 126 2.30 -0.47 14.54
CA PHE A 126 2.85 -0.98 15.79
C PHE A 126 4.31 -0.54 15.90
N TYR A 127 4.60 0.33 16.85
CA TYR A 127 5.95 0.84 17.10
C TYR A 127 6.63 0.09 18.23
N SER A 128 7.97 0.13 18.26
CA SER A 128 8.79 -0.54 19.25
C SER A 128 8.52 -2.05 19.35
N VAL A 129 8.25 -2.68 18.21
CA VAL A 129 8.05 -4.13 18.13
C VAL A 129 9.42 -4.80 18.03
N LEU A 130 9.85 -5.42 19.13
CA LEU A 130 11.15 -6.09 19.25
C LEU A 130 10.95 -7.56 19.62
N PRO A 131 11.92 -8.44 19.32
CA PRO A 131 11.83 -9.87 19.69
C PRO A 131 11.63 -10.13 21.18
N ASN A 132 12.14 -9.23 22.03
CA ASN A 132 12.05 -9.28 23.49
C ASN A 132 10.97 -8.37 24.08
N MET A 133 9.94 -8.03 23.29
CA MET A 133 8.83 -7.19 23.75
C MET A 133 8.17 -7.78 24.98
N LYS A 134 7.86 -6.92 25.98
CA LYS A 134 7.15 -7.33 27.18
C LYS A 134 5.74 -7.83 26.84
N LYS A 135 5.28 -8.85 27.56
CA LYS A 135 3.93 -9.43 27.39
C LYS A 135 2.81 -8.38 27.46
N VAL A 136 2.93 -7.40 28.36
CA VAL A 136 1.97 -6.30 28.48
C VAL A 136 1.86 -5.47 27.20
N ASP A 137 2.97 -5.19 26.53
CA ASP A 137 2.96 -4.39 25.31
C ASP A 137 2.45 -5.20 24.12
N PHE A 138 2.75 -6.50 24.10
CA PHE A 138 2.14 -7.42 23.15
C PHE A 138 0.60 -7.45 23.29
N GLU A 139 0.07 -7.61 24.50
CA GLU A 139 -1.36 -7.62 24.75
C GLU A 139 -2.04 -6.31 24.36
N LYS A 140 -1.42 -5.16 24.61
CA LYS A 140 -1.91 -3.86 24.11
C LYS A 140 -2.01 -3.83 22.58
N ASN A 141 -1.01 -4.35 21.90
CA ASN A 141 -1.02 -4.43 20.43
C ASN A 141 -2.15 -5.37 19.95
N MET A 142 -2.36 -6.51 20.61
CA MET A 142 -3.45 -7.42 20.29
C MET A 142 -4.85 -6.81 20.52
N GLN A 143 -5.01 -6.04 21.61
CA GLN A 143 -6.26 -5.28 21.81
C GLN A 143 -6.51 -4.27 20.70
N LYS A 144 -5.47 -3.60 20.21
CA LYS A 144 -5.56 -2.68 19.07
C LYS A 144 -5.99 -3.41 17.78
N VAL A 145 -5.46 -4.60 17.54
CA VAL A 145 -5.90 -5.46 16.41
C VAL A 145 -7.37 -5.82 16.53
N ARG A 146 -7.80 -6.30 17.71
CA ARG A 146 -9.21 -6.67 17.96
C ARG A 146 -10.16 -5.49 17.76
N LYS A 147 -9.78 -4.29 18.29
CA LYS A 147 -10.58 -3.07 18.08
C LYS A 147 -10.67 -2.69 16.60
N PHE A 148 -9.55 -2.79 15.90
CA PHE A 148 -9.51 -2.50 14.46
C PHE A 148 -10.39 -3.47 13.67
N ALA A 149 -10.29 -4.77 13.93
CA ALA A 149 -11.10 -5.79 13.26
C ALA A 149 -12.62 -5.55 13.45
N ARG A 150 -13.05 -5.10 14.64
CA ARG A 150 -14.47 -4.74 14.90
C ARG A 150 -14.92 -3.47 14.17
N SER A 151 -14.01 -2.70 13.61
CA SER A 151 -14.29 -1.45 12.87
C SER A 151 -14.30 -1.63 11.35
N LEU A 152 -14.04 -2.84 10.87
CA LEU A 152 -14.11 -3.20 9.45
C LEU A 152 -15.55 -3.46 9.02
#